data_7f2fa444588944e36e7938aa0b93d50b
#
_entry.id   7f2fa444588944e36e7938aa0b93d50b
#
_cell.length_a   1.000
_cell.length_b   1.000
_cell.length_c   1.000
_cell.angle_alpha   90.00
_cell.angle_beta   90.00
_cell.angle_gamma   90.00
#
_symmetry.space_group_name_H-M   'P 1'
#
loop_
_entity.id
_entity.type
_entity.pdbx_description
1 polymer ?
#
loop_
_entity_poly.entity_id
_entity_poly.type
_entity_poly.pdbx_seq_one_letter_code
_entity_poly.pdbx_strand_id
1 'polypeptide(L)'
;AAAAQTHVMEINTKKIGAQIQPTMYGMFFEDINYAADGGLYGEKIKNRSFEFPQNFMGWQTFGNVELKNDGPFERCPHYVVLNDAKHSDRRSGLTNEGYFGIGVLKGEEYRFTVWAKAPKGTARITVQLINESSMGEGQDFASARLDIKGNEWKKYELRLKSNITMNKAKLRIFLEGRNAAALEHISLFPVNTYNNRENGLRRDLVQALADQH
;
A
#
# COMPACT_ATOMS: atom_id res chain seq x y z
N ALA A 1 11.28 36.77 49.91
CA ALA A 1 11.10 37.15 48.51
C ALA A 1 12.35 36.75 47.75
N ALA A 2 12.27 35.86 46.80
CA ALA A 2 13.37 35.50 45.89
C ALA A 2 13.50 36.67 44.88
N ALA A 3 14.67 37.32 44.81
CA ALA A 3 14.96 38.29 43.78
C ALA A 3 15.10 37.57 42.43
N ALA A 4 14.36 38.03 41.43
CA ALA A 4 14.52 37.55 40.07
C ALA A 4 15.91 37.95 39.54
N GLN A 5 16.75 36.99 39.19
CA GLN A 5 18.04 37.24 38.59
C GLN A 5 17.83 37.57 37.11
N THR A 6 18.19 38.76 36.67
CA THR A 6 18.10 39.18 35.28
C THR A 6 19.36 38.72 34.56
N HIS A 7 19.18 37.88 33.56
CA HIS A 7 20.24 37.47 32.64
C HIS A 7 20.16 38.32 31.38
N VAL A 8 21.30 38.93 31.02
CA VAL A 8 21.42 39.72 29.79
C VAL A 8 22.22 38.93 28.78
N MET A 9 21.66 38.74 27.59
CA MET A 9 22.37 38.20 26.45
C MET A 9 22.69 39.32 25.47
N GLU A 10 23.96 39.54 25.19
CA GLU A 10 24.42 40.51 24.21
C GLU A 10 24.83 39.79 22.92
N ILE A 11 24.16 40.12 21.80
CA ILE A 11 24.44 39.56 20.49
C ILE A 11 25.15 40.61 19.64
N ASN A 12 26.43 40.41 19.34
CA ASN A 12 27.19 41.27 18.46
C ASN A 12 27.17 40.73 17.02
N THR A 13 26.25 41.23 16.20
CA THR A 13 26.07 40.82 14.81
C THR A 13 27.22 41.22 13.87
N LYS A 14 28.14 42.09 14.32
CA LYS A 14 29.33 42.47 13.54
C LYS A 14 30.52 41.54 13.75
N LYS A 15 30.48 40.74 14.81
CA LYS A 15 31.52 39.71 15.09
C LYS A 15 31.09 38.37 14.51
N ILE A 16 31.48 38.14 13.25
CA ILE A 16 31.21 36.87 12.57
C ILE A 16 32.04 35.76 13.24
N GLY A 17 31.38 34.70 13.67
CA GLY A 17 32.01 33.49 14.25
C GLY A 17 32.44 32.47 13.18
N ALA A 18 32.53 31.22 13.57
CA ALA A 18 32.83 30.15 12.64
C ALA A 18 31.69 29.93 11.62
N GLN A 19 32.05 29.63 10.39
CA GLN A 19 31.07 29.32 9.36
C GLN A 19 30.36 28.01 9.74
N ILE A 20 29.01 28.03 9.68
CA ILE A 20 28.21 26.82 9.88
C ILE A 20 28.35 25.98 8.66
N GLN A 21 28.83 24.73 8.84
CA GLN A 21 29.00 23.76 7.76
C GLN A 21 27.64 23.22 7.32
N PRO A 22 27.39 22.99 6.01
CA PRO A 22 26.15 22.40 5.52
C PRO A 22 25.83 21.03 6.17
N THR A 23 26.86 20.28 6.58
CA THR A 23 26.74 18.98 7.26
C THR A 23 26.29 19.10 8.73
N MET A 24 26.16 20.29 9.29
CA MET A 24 25.63 20.50 10.66
C MET A 24 24.10 20.48 10.71
N TYR A 25 23.46 20.54 9.56
CA TYR A 25 22.01 20.41 9.44
C TYR A 25 21.64 19.05 8.92
N GLY A 26 20.57 18.50 9.42
CA GLY A 26 20.04 17.21 8.99
C GLY A 26 18.65 17.00 9.56
N MET A 27 18.01 15.93 9.12
CA MET A 27 16.74 15.49 9.65
C MET A 27 16.91 14.13 10.32
N PHE A 28 16.28 13.98 11.47
CA PHE A 28 16.12 12.69 12.10
C PHE A 28 14.95 11.96 11.41
N PHE A 29 15.20 10.73 11.01
CA PHE A 29 14.17 9.86 10.43
C PHE A 29 14.15 8.55 11.18
N GLU A 30 12.97 8.14 11.63
CA GLU A 30 12.73 6.78 12.16
C GLU A 30 11.41 6.22 11.63
N ASP A 31 11.31 4.90 11.56
CA ASP A 31 10.09 4.22 11.11
C ASP A 31 9.06 4.11 12.24
N ILE A 32 8.44 5.24 12.55
CA ILE A 32 7.32 5.33 13.51
C ILE A 32 6.05 5.77 12.77
N ASN A 33 4.90 5.26 13.19
CA ASN A 33 3.59 5.59 12.59
C ASN A 33 3.55 5.40 11.06
N TYR A 34 4.22 4.36 10.55
CA TYR A 34 4.34 4.07 9.12
C TYR A 34 5.08 5.17 8.34
N ALA A 35 6.11 5.76 8.92
CA ALA A 35 6.89 6.81 8.23
C ALA A 35 7.68 6.24 7.04
N ALA A 36 8.16 5.00 7.12
CA ALA A 36 8.79 4.29 6.00
C ALA A 36 7.74 3.54 5.19
N ASP A 37 7.28 2.37 5.65
CA ASP A 37 6.24 1.59 4.97
C ASP A 37 4.88 2.29 5.06
N GLY A 38 4.27 2.58 3.92
CA GLY A 38 3.03 3.37 3.84
C GLY A 38 3.22 4.89 3.93
N GLY A 39 4.47 5.33 4.20
CA GLY A 39 4.91 6.73 4.21
C GLY A 39 5.84 7.02 3.03
N LEU A 40 7.14 7.17 3.31
CA LEU A 40 8.15 7.51 2.30
C LEU A 40 8.27 6.44 1.20
N TYR A 41 8.23 5.16 1.57
CA TYR A 41 8.14 4.04 0.64
C TYR A 41 6.73 3.97 0.04
N GLY A 42 6.65 3.93 -1.30
CA GLY A 42 5.41 4.16 -2.03
C GLY A 42 4.38 3.02 -2.00
N GLU A 43 4.67 1.88 -1.33
CA GLU A 43 3.73 0.76 -1.19
C GLU A 43 2.44 1.20 -0.48
N LYS A 44 1.30 0.84 -1.06
CA LYS A 44 -0.02 1.18 -0.53
C LYS A 44 -0.68 0.03 0.22
N ILE A 45 -0.18 -1.20 0.06
CA ILE A 45 -0.77 -2.41 0.63
C ILE A 45 -0.06 -2.80 1.91
N LYS A 46 -0.81 -2.84 2.99
CA LYS A 46 -0.35 -3.33 4.28
C LYS A 46 -0.36 -4.86 4.28
N ASN A 47 0.74 -5.47 4.75
CA ASN A 47 0.84 -6.93 4.89
C ASN A 47 0.58 -7.69 3.57
N ARG A 48 1.31 -7.34 2.52
CA ARG A 48 1.12 -7.85 1.15
C ARG A 48 1.32 -9.36 0.96
N SER A 49 2.05 -10.02 1.88
CA SER A 49 2.37 -11.45 1.80
C SER A 49 1.76 -12.27 2.95
N PHE A 50 0.86 -11.69 3.73
CA PHE A 50 0.17 -12.34 4.86
C PHE A 50 1.11 -12.87 5.96
N GLU A 51 2.31 -12.27 6.11
CA GLU A 51 3.35 -12.72 7.05
C GLU A 51 3.35 -11.97 8.39
N PHE A 52 2.44 -11.04 8.61
CA PHE A 52 2.30 -10.40 9.91
C PHE A 52 1.84 -11.43 10.98
N PRO A 53 2.12 -11.22 12.27
CA PRO A 53 1.73 -12.17 13.34
C PRO A 53 0.26 -12.56 13.32
N GLN A 54 -0.59 -11.65 12.84
CA GLN A 54 -1.97 -11.93 12.45
C GLN A 54 -2.02 -11.88 10.92
N ASN A 55 -2.06 -13.01 10.27
CA ASN A 55 -1.92 -13.14 8.81
C ASN A 55 -2.87 -12.23 8.02
N PHE A 56 -4.07 -11.96 8.53
CA PHE A 56 -5.01 -11.03 7.90
C PHE A 56 -4.97 -9.61 8.47
N MET A 57 -3.93 -9.23 9.24
CA MET A 57 -3.80 -7.83 9.67
C MET A 57 -3.74 -6.89 8.45
N GLY A 58 -4.63 -5.89 8.39
CA GLY A 58 -4.79 -4.99 7.24
C GLY A 58 -5.71 -5.53 6.14
N TRP A 59 -6.16 -6.78 6.25
CA TRP A 59 -7.06 -7.43 5.31
C TRP A 59 -8.39 -7.79 5.96
N GLN A 60 -9.46 -7.61 5.21
CA GLN A 60 -10.80 -8.14 5.51
C GLN A 60 -11.16 -9.14 4.42
N THR A 61 -11.63 -10.31 4.81
CA THR A 61 -12.07 -11.36 3.90
C THR A 61 -13.59 -11.40 3.80
N PHE A 62 -14.09 -11.79 2.64
CA PHE A 62 -15.52 -12.07 2.46
C PHE A 62 -15.71 -13.28 1.55
N GLY A 63 -16.80 -14.01 1.74
CA GLY A 63 -17.06 -15.27 1.02
C GLY A 63 -16.13 -16.39 1.49
N ASN A 64 -15.67 -17.21 0.55
CA ASN A 64 -14.87 -18.43 0.81
C ASN A 64 -13.38 -18.14 0.50
N VAL A 65 -12.64 -17.72 1.52
CA VAL A 65 -11.21 -17.41 1.44
C VAL A 65 -10.45 -18.31 2.39
N GLU A 66 -9.42 -18.99 1.88
CA GLU A 66 -8.55 -19.86 2.66
C GLU A 66 -7.12 -19.30 2.71
N LEU A 67 -6.49 -19.36 3.89
CA LEU A 67 -5.06 -19.11 4.05
C LEU A 67 -4.30 -20.44 3.87
N LYS A 68 -3.22 -20.41 3.09
CA LYS A 68 -2.28 -21.53 2.88
C LYS A 68 -0.87 -21.07 3.24
N ASN A 69 0.04 -22.03 3.47
CA ASN A 69 1.43 -21.76 3.89
C ASN A 69 2.47 -22.58 3.10
N ASP A 70 2.10 -23.08 1.94
CA ASP A 70 2.95 -23.79 1.00
C ASP A 70 3.15 -22.99 -0.31
N GLY A 71 3.31 -21.68 -0.15
CA GLY A 71 3.46 -20.71 -1.23
C GLY A 71 4.82 -20.77 -1.96
N PRO A 72 5.03 -19.88 -2.94
CA PRO A 72 6.18 -19.96 -3.85
C PRO A 72 7.49 -19.46 -3.25
N PHE A 73 7.43 -18.79 -2.10
CA PHE A 73 8.59 -18.14 -1.47
C PHE A 73 8.87 -18.73 -0.10
N GLU A 74 10.07 -19.23 0.11
CA GLU A 74 10.49 -19.84 1.39
C GLU A 74 10.33 -18.89 2.58
N ARG A 75 10.67 -17.62 2.41
CA ARG A 75 10.57 -16.60 3.48
C ARG A 75 9.19 -15.98 3.64
N CYS A 76 8.31 -16.18 2.65
CA CYS A 76 6.94 -15.68 2.63
C CYS A 76 6.03 -16.79 2.11
N PRO A 77 5.82 -17.88 2.90
CA PRO A 77 5.10 -19.05 2.44
C PRO A 77 3.57 -18.87 2.43
N HIS A 78 3.05 -17.84 3.09
CA HIS A 78 1.61 -17.65 3.17
C HIS A 78 1.04 -17.04 1.90
N TYR A 79 -0.12 -17.54 1.52
CA TYR A 79 -0.92 -17.01 0.42
C TYR A 79 -2.40 -17.29 0.65
N VAL A 80 -3.27 -16.66 -0.09
CA VAL A 80 -4.71 -16.87 0.01
C VAL A 80 -5.26 -17.51 -1.22
N VAL A 81 -6.30 -18.34 -1.04
CA VAL A 81 -7.08 -18.94 -2.11
C VAL A 81 -8.49 -18.39 -2.06
N LEU A 82 -8.89 -17.71 -3.11
CA LEU A 82 -10.27 -17.29 -3.33
C LEU A 82 -11.00 -18.43 -3.99
N ASN A 83 -11.96 -19.05 -3.29
CA ASN A 83 -12.78 -20.13 -3.77
C ASN A 83 -14.17 -19.65 -4.16
N ASP A 84 -14.92 -20.46 -4.90
CA ASP A 84 -16.34 -20.20 -5.18
C ASP A 84 -17.12 -20.04 -3.85
N ALA A 85 -17.90 -18.99 -3.76
CA ALA A 85 -18.65 -18.66 -2.54
C ALA A 85 -19.83 -19.61 -2.26
N LYS A 86 -20.06 -20.61 -3.11
CA LYS A 86 -21.17 -21.59 -3.03
C LYS A 86 -22.60 -21.00 -3.07
N HIS A 87 -22.73 -19.69 -3.05
CA HIS A 87 -23.99 -18.97 -3.16
C HIS A 87 -23.91 -18.00 -4.32
N SER A 88 -24.90 -18.03 -5.20
CA SER A 88 -24.91 -17.29 -6.48
C SER A 88 -24.88 -15.76 -6.33
N ASP A 89 -25.26 -15.25 -5.17
CA ASP A 89 -25.35 -13.82 -4.86
C ASP A 89 -24.12 -13.26 -4.12
N ARG A 90 -23.18 -14.13 -3.74
CA ARG A 90 -21.98 -13.75 -2.98
C ARG A 90 -20.70 -14.00 -3.78
N ARG A 91 -19.73 -13.12 -3.60
CA ARG A 91 -18.40 -13.25 -4.16
C ARG A 91 -17.41 -13.55 -3.04
N SER A 92 -16.30 -14.20 -3.37
CA SER A 92 -15.18 -14.38 -2.46
C SER A 92 -14.09 -13.38 -2.78
N GLY A 93 -13.52 -12.78 -1.76
CA GLY A 93 -12.50 -11.78 -1.97
C GLY A 93 -11.88 -11.21 -0.72
N LEU A 94 -11.10 -10.16 -0.94
CA LEU A 94 -10.29 -9.46 0.06
C LEU A 94 -10.47 -7.96 -0.10
N THR A 95 -10.41 -7.25 1.02
CA THR A 95 -10.28 -5.79 1.04
C THR A 95 -9.09 -5.42 1.90
N ASN A 96 -8.17 -4.57 1.38
CA ASN A 96 -7.04 -4.03 2.12
C ASN A 96 -7.30 -2.56 2.47
N GLU A 97 -7.09 -2.22 3.73
CA GLU A 97 -7.29 -0.85 4.24
C GLU A 97 -6.09 0.08 4.01
N GLY A 98 -4.94 -0.47 3.56
CA GLY A 98 -3.69 0.27 3.48
C GLY A 98 -3.13 0.67 4.84
N TYR A 99 -2.37 1.75 4.86
CA TYR A 99 -1.80 2.37 6.06
C TYR A 99 -2.63 3.60 6.42
N PHE A 100 -3.61 3.45 7.34
CA PHE A 100 -4.63 4.46 7.68
C PHE A 100 -5.51 4.92 6.49
N GLY A 101 -5.69 4.07 5.50
CA GLY A 101 -6.33 4.32 4.23
C GLY A 101 -5.34 4.40 3.08
N ILE A 102 -5.82 4.18 1.87
CA ILE A 102 -5.04 4.31 0.64
C ILE A 102 -5.29 5.72 0.06
N GLY A 103 -4.27 6.58 0.10
CA GLY A 103 -4.34 7.88 -0.54
C GLY A 103 -4.23 7.75 -2.06
N VAL A 104 -5.20 8.31 -2.80
CA VAL A 104 -5.23 8.35 -4.26
C VAL A 104 -5.52 9.74 -4.78
N LEU A 105 -4.99 10.08 -5.95
CA LEU A 105 -5.17 11.36 -6.63
C LEU A 105 -5.89 11.15 -7.97
N LYS A 106 -6.82 12.04 -8.29
CA LYS A 106 -7.55 12.03 -9.56
C LYS A 106 -6.58 12.15 -10.74
N GLY A 107 -6.71 11.22 -11.68
CA GLY A 107 -5.88 11.17 -12.89
C GLY A 107 -4.58 10.39 -12.74
N GLU A 108 -4.12 10.11 -11.51
CA GLU A 108 -2.93 9.30 -11.26
C GLU A 108 -3.19 7.81 -11.52
N GLU A 109 -2.14 7.14 -11.95
CA GLU A 109 -2.14 5.70 -12.18
C GLU A 109 -1.41 4.97 -11.05
N TYR A 110 -1.96 3.82 -10.70
CA TYR A 110 -1.43 2.91 -9.69
C TYR A 110 -1.15 1.56 -10.34
N ARG A 111 0.06 1.07 -10.14
CA ARG A 111 0.49 -0.24 -10.60
C ARG A 111 0.16 -1.28 -9.54
N PHE A 112 -0.75 -2.16 -9.85
CA PHE A 112 -1.06 -3.34 -9.05
C PHE A 112 -0.24 -4.52 -9.57
N THR A 113 0.41 -5.25 -8.67
CA THR A 113 1.08 -6.51 -8.98
C THR A 113 0.66 -7.58 -8.01
N VAL A 114 0.66 -8.83 -8.48
CA VAL A 114 0.33 -10.00 -7.67
C VAL A 114 1.01 -11.24 -8.25
N TRP A 115 1.51 -12.11 -7.40
CA TRP A 115 1.82 -13.48 -7.79
C TRP A 115 0.56 -14.30 -7.68
N ALA A 116 0.20 -15.00 -8.75
CA ALA A 116 -1.05 -15.74 -8.80
C ALA A 116 -0.94 -17.03 -9.62
N LYS A 117 -1.80 -17.98 -9.27
CA LYS A 117 -2.06 -19.22 -10.06
C LYS A 117 -3.53 -19.55 -10.03
N ALA A 118 -3.97 -20.30 -11.05
CA ALA A 118 -5.31 -20.85 -11.14
C ALA A 118 -5.24 -22.38 -11.08
N PRO A 119 -5.52 -23.01 -9.91
CA PRO A 119 -5.37 -24.46 -9.73
C PRO A 119 -6.17 -25.32 -10.70
N LYS A 120 -7.27 -24.78 -11.24
CA LYS A 120 -8.13 -25.44 -12.23
C LYS A 120 -7.94 -24.91 -13.66
N GLY A 121 -6.74 -24.40 -13.97
CA GLY A 121 -6.34 -23.96 -15.32
C GLY A 121 -6.57 -22.48 -15.60
N THR A 122 -7.72 -21.91 -15.28
CA THR A 122 -8.01 -20.50 -15.48
C THR A 122 -8.88 -19.94 -14.36
N ALA A 123 -8.61 -18.71 -13.94
CA ALA A 123 -9.46 -17.95 -13.03
C ALA A 123 -9.46 -16.48 -13.43
N ARG A 124 -10.44 -15.73 -13.00
CA ARG A 124 -10.52 -14.30 -13.20
C ARG A 124 -10.78 -13.60 -11.87
N ILE A 125 -10.06 -12.53 -11.63
CA ILE A 125 -10.31 -11.62 -10.50
C ILE A 125 -10.60 -10.21 -11.01
N THR A 126 -11.38 -9.48 -10.26
CA THR A 126 -11.54 -8.03 -10.41
C THR A 126 -10.79 -7.34 -9.27
N VAL A 127 -10.03 -6.31 -9.62
CA VAL A 127 -9.28 -5.46 -8.70
C VAL A 127 -9.85 -4.05 -8.78
N GLN A 128 -10.20 -3.47 -7.64
CA GLN A 128 -10.87 -2.19 -7.55
C GLN A 128 -10.23 -1.29 -6.48
N LEU A 129 -10.20 0.00 -6.76
CA LEU A 129 -10.10 1.02 -5.72
C LEU A 129 -11.51 1.48 -5.38
N ILE A 130 -11.86 1.44 -4.11
CA ILE A 130 -13.21 1.69 -3.64
C ILE A 130 -13.24 2.76 -2.54
N ASN A 131 -14.36 3.47 -2.49
CA ASN A 131 -14.79 4.21 -1.32
C ASN A 131 -15.80 3.33 -0.57
N GLU A 132 -15.37 2.66 0.47
CA GLU A 132 -16.28 1.86 1.28
C GLU A 132 -17.10 2.78 2.18
N SER A 133 -18.36 2.98 1.83
CA SER A 133 -19.34 3.55 2.74
C SER A 133 -19.64 2.54 3.86
N SER A 134 -20.11 3.02 5.00
CA SER A 134 -20.44 2.21 6.20
C SER A 134 -21.46 1.09 5.98
N MET A 135 -21.98 0.92 4.79
CA MET A 135 -22.98 -0.09 4.39
C MET A 135 -22.42 -1.25 3.54
N GLY A 136 -21.11 -1.35 3.32
CA GLY A 136 -20.48 -2.53 2.69
C GLY A 136 -20.49 -2.59 1.16
N GLU A 137 -21.28 -1.81 0.46
CA GLU A 137 -21.22 -1.65 -1.00
C GLU A 137 -20.49 -0.34 -1.34
N GLY A 138 -19.16 -0.41 -1.44
CA GLY A 138 -18.35 0.74 -1.83
C GLY A 138 -18.49 1.04 -3.31
N GLN A 139 -18.63 2.32 -3.65
CA GLN A 139 -18.52 2.78 -5.02
C GLN A 139 -17.08 2.61 -5.49
N ASP A 140 -16.85 1.88 -6.58
CA ASP A 140 -15.57 1.81 -7.23
C ASP A 140 -15.30 3.06 -8.07
N PHE A 141 -14.06 3.52 -8.04
CA PHE A 141 -13.59 4.65 -8.83
C PHE A 141 -12.37 4.33 -9.68
N ALA A 142 -11.88 3.10 -9.59
CA ALA A 142 -10.96 2.48 -10.51
C ALA A 142 -11.17 0.96 -10.47
N SER A 143 -11.25 0.32 -11.61
CA SER A 143 -11.51 -1.12 -11.71
C SER A 143 -10.80 -1.72 -12.91
N ALA A 144 -10.22 -2.91 -12.72
CA ALA A 144 -9.63 -3.69 -13.79
C ALA A 144 -9.81 -5.19 -13.53
N ARG A 145 -9.84 -5.97 -14.61
CA ARG A 145 -9.95 -7.43 -14.57
C ARG A 145 -8.61 -8.07 -14.88
N LEU A 146 -8.30 -9.16 -14.22
CA LEU A 146 -7.10 -9.94 -14.41
C LEU A 146 -7.47 -11.40 -14.69
N ASP A 147 -7.04 -11.91 -15.86
CA ASP A 147 -7.12 -13.33 -16.21
C ASP A 147 -5.87 -14.05 -15.74
N ILE A 148 -6.04 -15.02 -14.84
CA ILE A 148 -4.98 -15.86 -14.30
C ILE A 148 -5.01 -17.17 -15.06
N LYS A 149 -3.85 -17.60 -15.60
CA LYS A 149 -3.74 -18.79 -16.46
C LYS A 149 -2.73 -19.78 -15.90
N GLY A 150 -3.15 -21.02 -15.75
CA GLY A 150 -2.30 -22.15 -15.34
C GLY A 150 -2.15 -22.31 -13.83
N ASN A 151 -1.65 -23.48 -13.42
CA ASN A 151 -1.45 -23.86 -12.02
C ASN A 151 -0.02 -23.55 -11.52
N GLU A 152 0.76 -22.80 -12.29
CA GLU A 152 2.08 -22.33 -11.88
C GLU A 152 2.00 -20.89 -11.41
N TRP A 153 2.78 -20.56 -10.39
CA TRP A 153 2.90 -19.21 -9.90
C TRP A 153 3.53 -18.30 -10.95
N LYS A 154 2.84 -17.20 -11.26
CA LYS A 154 3.31 -16.16 -12.19
C LYS A 154 3.01 -14.79 -11.61
N LYS A 155 3.90 -13.84 -11.87
CA LYS A 155 3.66 -12.44 -11.56
C LYS A 155 2.77 -11.84 -12.62
N TYR A 156 1.71 -11.19 -12.18
CA TYR A 156 0.79 -10.42 -13.02
C TYR A 156 0.83 -8.96 -12.64
N GLU A 157 0.54 -8.12 -13.60
CA GLU A 157 0.46 -6.67 -13.42
C GLU A 157 -0.78 -6.10 -14.11
N LEU A 158 -1.37 -5.08 -13.51
CA LEU A 158 -2.36 -4.22 -14.14
C LEU A 158 -2.25 -2.79 -13.61
N ARG A 159 -2.87 -1.85 -14.31
CA ARG A 159 -2.90 -0.45 -13.92
C ARG A 159 -4.32 -0.02 -13.58
N LEU A 160 -4.44 0.74 -12.50
CA LEU A 160 -5.67 1.36 -12.04
C LEU A 160 -5.51 2.87 -12.12
N LYS A 161 -6.37 3.55 -12.88
CA LYS A 161 -6.38 5.01 -12.97
C LYS A 161 -7.52 5.55 -12.12
N SER A 162 -7.18 6.37 -11.11
CA SER A 162 -8.19 6.95 -10.23
C SER A 162 -8.94 8.10 -10.94
N ASN A 163 -10.26 8.10 -10.85
CA ASN A 163 -11.10 9.20 -11.34
C ASN A 163 -11.45 10.23 -10.25
N ILE A 164 -11.01 10.01 -9.01
CA ILE A 164 -11.22 10.89 -7.86
C ILE A 164 -9.93 11.09 -7.04
N THR A 165 -9.91 12.11 -6.20
CA THR A 165 -8.93 12.28 -5.12
C THR A 165 -9.58 11.84 -3.80
N MET A 166 -8.91 10.95 -3.05
CA MET A 166 -9.39 10.42 -1.78
C MET A 166 -8.22 10.00 -0.88
N ASN A 167 -8.36 10.22 0.43
CA ASN A 167 -7.32 9.87 1.41
C ASN A 167 -7.52 8.48 2.03
N LYS A 168 -8.74 7.95 2.01
CA LYS A 168 -9.11 6.71 2.69
C LYS A 168 -9.80 5.71 1.75
N ALA A 169 -9.23 5.55 0.55
CA ALA A 169 -9.63 4.46 -0.33
C ALA A 169 -9.19 3.10 0.25
N LYS A 170 -9.81 2.04 -0.25
CA LYS A 170 -9.41 0.65 -0.01
C LYS A 170 -9.17 -0.06 -1.33
N LEU A 171 -8.29 -1.05 -1.32
CA LEU A 171 -8.17 -2.01 -2.42
C LEU A 171 -9.12 -3.16 -2.18
N ARG A 172 -9.98 -3.48 -3.15
CA ARG A 172 -10.82 -4.68 -3.14
C ARG A 172 -10.41 -5.61 -4.26
N ILE A 173 -10.28 -6.91 -3.95
CA ILE A 173 -10.01 -7.97 -4.92
C ILE A 173 -11.09 -9.03 -4.73
N PHE A 174 -11.73 -9.45 -5.81
CA PHE A 174 -12.70 -10.54 -5.73
C PHE A 174 -12.66 -11.47 -6.93
N LEU A 175 -13.02 -12.71 -6.68
CA LEU A 175 -13.12 -13.76 -7.70
C LEU A 175 -14.33 -13.52 -8.60
N GLU A 176 -14.12 -13.66 -9.91
CA GLU A 176 -15.20 -13.75 -10.89
C GLU A 176 -15.34 -15.21 -11.34
N GLY A 177 -16.58 -15.72 -11.33
CA GLY A 177 -16.87 -17.10 -11.70
C GLY A 177 -16.56 -18.10 -10.57
N ARG A 178 -16.32 -19.38 -10.94
CA ARG A 178 -16.25 -20.49 -9.99
C ARG A 178 -14.87 -21.09 -9.78
N ASN A 179 -13.92 -20.77 -10.65
CA ASN A 179 -12.59 -21.36 -10.57
C ASN A 179 -11.73 -20.60 -9.56
N ALA A 180 -11.12 -21.32 -8.64
CA ALA A 180 -10.31 -20.75 -7.59
C ALA A 180 -9.09 -19.99 -8.13
N ALA A 181 -8.73 -18.90 -7.45
CA ALA A 181 -7.53 -18.13 -7.66
C ALA A 181 -6.67 -18.11 -6.39
N ALA A 182 -5.41 -18.50 -6.50
CA ALA A 182 -4.42 -18.36 -5.43
C ALA A 182 -3.64 -17.07 -5.65
N LEU A 183 -3.49 -16.26 -4.60
CA LEU A 183 -2.89 -14.91 -4.65
C LEU A 183 -1.85 -14.75 -3.54
N GLU A 184 -0.70 -14.18 -3.90
CA GLU A 184 0.42 -13.91 -3.01
C GLU A 184 1.16 -12.63 -3.46
N HIS A 185 1.94 -11.96 -2.58
CA HIS A 185 2.67 -10.71 -2.86
C HIS A 185 1.81 -9.65 -3.55
N ILE A 186 0.69 -9.31 -2.93
CA ILE A 186 -0.24 -8.31 -3.45
C ILE A 186 0.32 -6.91 -3.15
N SER A 187 0.51 -6.10 -4.18
CA SER A 187 1.19 -4.81 -4.08
C SER A 187 0.50 -3.74 -4.93
N LEU A 188 0.52 -2.51 -4.47
CA LEU A 188 -0.04 -1.35 -5.17
C LEU A 188 0.88 -0.13 -4.99
N PHE A 189 1.51 0.31 -6.05
CA PHE A 189 2.37 1.50 -6.07
C PHE A 189 1.81 2.60 -6.95
N PRO A 190 2.05 3.88 -6.65
CA PRO A 190 1.88 4.94 -7.65
C PRO A 190 2.86 4.69 -8.80
N VAL A 191 2.45 4.97 -10.03
CA VAL A 191 3.36 4.93 -11.19
C VAL A 191 4.33 6.10 -11.12
N ASN A 192 3.85 7.27 -10.66
CA ASN A 192 4.64 8.49 -10.50
C ASN A 192 5.42 8.47 -9.17
N THR A 193 6.52 7.75 -9.13
CA THR A 193 7.45 7.69 -7.99
C THR A 193 8.61 8.68 -8.17
N TYR A 194 9.41 8.85 -7.11
CA TYR A 194 10.61 9.68 -7.20
C TYR A 194 11.61 9.07 -8.20
N ASN A 195 12.10 9.92 -9.13
CA ASN A 195 12.93 9.51 -10.28
C ASN A 195 12.30 8.41 -11.17
N ASN A 196 10.99 8.25 -11.14
CA ASN A 196 10.23 7.24 -11.88
C ASN A 196 10.74 5.80 -11.65
N ARG A 197 11.30 5.53 -10.46
CA ARG A 197 11.79 4.20 -10.10
C ARG A 197 10.63 3.26 -9.84
N GLU A 198 10.72 2.07 -10.40
CA GLU A 198 9.78 1.00 -10.08
C GLU A 198 9.83 0.68 -8.58
N ASN A 199 8.66 0.58 -7.91
CA ASN A 199 8.57 0.40 -6.46
C ASN A 199 9.37 1.45 -5.65
N GLY A 200 9.40 2.67 -6.16
CA GLY A 200 10.19 3.75 -5.61
C GLY A 200 9.51 4.49 -4.45
N LEU A 201 10.21 5.51 -3.98
CA LEU A 201 9.74 6.40 -2.94
C LEU A 201 8.63 7.33 -3.47
N ARG A 202 7.79 7.80 -2.59
CA ARG A 202 6.79 8.83 -2.89
C ARG A 202 7.47 10.14 -3.26
N ARG A 203 7.16 10.62 -4.47
CA ARG A 203 7.74 11.86 -5.01
C ARG A 203 7.43 13.08 -4.15
N ASP A 204 6.18 13.21 -3.71
CA ASP A 204 5.71 14.32 -2.88
C ASP A 204 6.45 14.41 -1.54
N LEU A 205 6.69 13.28 -0.87
CA LEU A 205 7.38 13.25 0.41
C LEU A 205 8.89 13.49 0.26
N VAL A 206 9.53 12.91 -0.76
CA VAL A 206 10.95 13.18 -1.03
C VAL A 206 11.16 14.67 -1.35
N GLN A 207 10.27 15.25 -2.16
CA GLN A 207 10.34 16.68 -2.45
C GLN A 207 10.14 17.54 -1.19
N ALA A 208 9.15 17.20 -0.35
CA ALA A 208 8.93 17.93 0.91
C ALA A 208 10.14 17.85 1.86
N LEU A 209 10.86 16.71 1.88
CA LEU A 209 12.11 16.57 2.63
C LEU A 209 13.23 17.43 2.01
N ALA A 210 13.35 17.44 0.70
CA ALA A 210 14.37 18.24 0.00
C ALA A 210 14.16 19.75 0.17
N ASP A 211 12.91 20.19 0.33
CA ASP A 211 12.55 21.61 0.50
C ASP A 211 12.84 22.14 1.92
N GLN A 212 13.31 21.29 2.84
CA GLN A 212 13.60 21.68 4.24
C GLN A 212 15.03 22.23 4.45
N HIS A 213 15.83 22.43 3.42
CA HIS A 213 17.26 22.74 3.49
C HIS A 213 17.78 23.40 4.74
#